data_f57932d88bb61634bb042ce6e630be3b
#
_entry.id   f57932d88bb61634bb042ce6e630be3b
#
_cell.length_a   1.000
_cell.length_b   1.000
_cell.length_c   1.000
_cell.angle_alpha   90.00
_cell.angle_beta   90.00
_cell.angle_gamma   90.00
#
_symmetry.space_group_name_H-M   'P 1'
#
loop_
_entity.id
_entity.type
_entity.pdbx_description
1 polymer ?
#
loop_
_entity_poly.entity_id
_entity_poly.type
_entity_poly.pdbx_seq_one_letter_code
_entity_poly.pdbx_strand_id
1 'polypeptide(L)'
;LWDEYRQKAEALGKRPYMPTQFGDKYRAWARVTKATMRIHHKPGDAMEVDWAGQTLPIYDSVTGEESPAYLFIAVLPCSGYTYAEATSDMKLENWLNCHVHAYEYFGGVARLLIPDNLKTGVIKNTRYETVLNRSYQELAEYYDTAIVPARVEHPKDKSHAEGTVRFASTWILAALRNEHFFTLTEAKEAVSSKLEELNTRAFKQREGCRKSAYIEE
;
A
#
# COMPACT_ATOMS: atom_id res chain seq x y z
N LEU A 1 27.60 12.94 14.80
CA LEU A 1 27.25 14.14 13.98
C LEU A 1 27.55 15.45 14.73
N TRP A 2 27.02 15.65 15.97
CA TRP A 2 27.27 16.91 16.69
C TRP A 2 28.74 17.04 17.08
N ASP A 3 29.40 16.01 17.57
CA ASP A 3 30.81 16.02 17.92
C ASP A 3 31.72 16.29 16.73
N GLU A 4 31.43 15.69 15.58
CA GLU A 4 32.14 15.95 14.34
C GLU A 4 31.98 17.40 13.87
N TYR A 5 30.76 17.94 13.98
CA TYR A 5 30.51 19.34 13.70
C TYR A 5 31.28 20.27 14.63
N ARG A 6 31.26 19.97 15.95
CA ARG A 6 31.99 20.74 16.98
C ARG A 6 33.46 20.80 16.64
N GLN A 7 34.10 19.65 16.44
CA GLN A 7 35.53 19.56 16.11
C GLN A 7 35.86 20.35 14.84
N LYS A 8 35.06 20.28 13.80
CA LYS A 8 35.26 21.05 12.56
C LYS A 8 35.08 22.55 12.79
N ALA A 9 34.12 22.97 13.58
CA ALA A 9 33.90 24.37 13.88
C ALA A 9 35.04 24.96 14.68
N GLU A 10 35.51 24.25 15.72
CA GLU A 10 36.66 24.63 16.54
C GLU A 10 37.95 24.70 15.72
N ALA A 11 38.20 23.75 14.84
CA ALA A 11 39.35 23.75 13.91
C ALA A 11 39.33 24.95 12.94
N LEU A 12 38.16 25.50 12.62
CA LEU A 12 37.97 26.69 11.81
C LEU A 12 37.94 27.99 12.63
N GLY A 13 38.24 27.93 13.95
CA GLY A 13 38.14 29.08 14.84
C GLY A 13 36.74 29.64 15.07
N LYS A 14 35.70 28.85 14.77
CA LYS A 14 34.31 29.24 14.92
C LYS A 14 33.69 28.67 16.17
N ARG A 15 32.81 29.45 16.81
CA ARG A 15 32.06 28.97 17.98
C ARG A 15 31.00 27.97 17.54
N PRO A 16 31.04 26.70 17.98
CA PRO A 16 30.04 25.71 17.63
C PRO A 16 28.67 25.99 18.27
N TYR A 17 27.60 25.59 17.60
CA TYR A 17 26.28 25.57 18.22
C TYR A 17 26.20 24.55 19.34
N MET A 18 25.42 24.87 20.37
CA MET A 18 25.08 23.89 21.41
C MET A 18 24.29 22.70 20.83
N PRO A 19 24.31 21.52 21.47
CA PRO A 19 23.66 20.30 20.96
C PRO A 19 22.20 20.51 20.53
N THR A 20 21.43 21.25 21.34
CA THR A 20 20.02 21.55 21.05
C THR A 20 19.87 22.41 19.80
N GLN A 21 20.63 23.50 19.70
CA GLN A 21 20.60 24.38 18.53
C GLN A 21 21.08 23.67 17.26
N PHE A 22 22.10 22.83 17.36
CA PHE A 22 22.56 21.98 16.27
C PHE A 22 21.44 21.03 15.82
N GLY A 23 20.79 20.36 16.77
CA GLY A 23 19.68 19.45 16.50
C GLY A 23 18.51 20.13 15.78
N ASP A 24 18.17 21.37 16.18
CA ASP A 24 17.10 22.13 15.52
C ASP A 24 17.47 22.55 14.09
N LYS A 25 18.70 23.05 13.91
CA LYS A 25 19.20 23.43 12.57
C LYS A 25 19.36 22.21 11.67
N TYR A 26 19.85 21.10 12.19
CA TYR A 26 19.98 19.84 11.47
C TYR A 26 18.62 19.30 11.04
N ARG A 27 17.61 19.32 11.94
CA ARG A 27 16.23 18.92 11.60
C ARG A 27 15.63 19.81 10.52
N ALA A 28 15.83 21.12 10.60
CA ALA A 28 15.36 22.06 9.58
C ALA A 28 16.01 21.79 8.23
N TRP A 29 17.33 21.62 8.21
CA TRP A 29 18.08 21.27 7.00
C TRP A 29 17.65 19.91 6.45
N ALA A 30 17.52 18.87 7.28
CA ALA A 30 17.11 17.54 6.88
C ALA A 30 15.68 17.49 6.31
N ARG A 31 14.78 18.40 6.72
CA ARG A 31 13.43 18.53 6.13
C ARG A 31 13.50 19.05 4.69
N VAL A 32 14.42 19.93 4.38
CA VAL A 32 14.59 20.52 3.04
C VAL A 32 15.39 19.59 2.13
N THR A 33 16.41 18.92 2.71
CA THR A 33 17.34 18.05 1.97
C THR A 33 16.97 16.58 2.02
N LYS A 34 15.77 16.22 2.48
CA LYS A 34 15.28 14.82 2.36
C LYS A 34 15.32 14.41 0.90
N ALA A 35 16.48 13.94 0.49
CA ALA A 35 16.62 13.15 -0.73
C ALA A 35 15.89 11.82 -0.51
N THR A 36 14.60 11.80 -0.78
CA THR A 36 13.85 10.56 -0.92
C THR A 36 14.32 9.94 -2.22
N MET A 37 15.03 8.84 -2.14
CA MET A 37 15.37 8.05 -3.31
C MET A 37 14.04 7.54 -3.88
N ARG A 38 13.62 8.09 -5.02
CA ARG A 38 12.45 7.57 -5.74
C ARG A 38 12.86 6.25 -6.35
N ILE A 39 12.22 5.18 -5.92
CA ILE A 39 12.31 3.89 -6.61
C ILE A 39 11.47 4.05 -7.88
N HIS A 40 12.10 3.90 -9.03
CA HIS A 40 11.39 3.86 -10.30
C HIS A 40 10.87 2.44 -10.52
N HIS A 41 9.57 2.27 -10.43
CA HIS A 41 8.91 1.03 -10.78
C HIS A 41 8.77 0.96 -12.30
N LYS A 42 8.99 -0.24 -12.87
CA LYS A 42 8.78 -0.48 -14.28
C LYS A 42 7.31 -0.83 -14.54
N PRO A 43 6.78 -0.46 -15.70
CA PRO A 43 5.44 -0.88 -16.12
C PRO A 43 5.27 -2.39 -16.04
N GLY A 44 4.12 -2.86 -15.52
CA GLY A 44 3.78 -4.28 -15.43
C GLY A 44 4.71 -5.13 -14.54
N ASP A 45 5.68 -4.54 -13.83
CA ASP A 45 6.68 -5.29 -13.08
C ASP A 45 6.14 -5.85 -11.76
N ALA A 46 5.31 -5.09 -11.05
CA ALA A 46 4.83 -5.48 -9.73
C ALA A 46 3.38 -5.09 -9.47
N MET A 47 2.70 -5.91 -8.68
CA MET A 47 1.42 -5.61 -8.05
C MET A 47 1.57 -5.79 -6.55
N GLU A 48 1.29 -4.75 -5.78
CA GLU A 48 1.30 -4.76 -4.33
C GLU A 48 -0.11 -5.01 -3.81
N VAL A 49 -0.26 -5.90 -2.84
CA VAL A 49 -1.56 -6.30 -2.30
C VAL A 49 -1.56 -6.35 -0.78
N ASP A 50 -2.66 -5.91 -0.19
CA ASP A 50 -2.87 -5.96 1.26
C ASP A 50 -4.36 -5.91 1.61
N TRP A 51 -4.70 -6.31 2.84
CA TRP A 51 -5.98 -5.98 3.47
C TRP A 51 -5.87 -4.65 4.20
N ALA A 52 -6.89 -3.81 4.09
CA ALA A 52 -6.97 -2.61 4.91
C ALA A 52 -7.06 -2.98 6.39
N GLY A 53 -6.36 -2.22 7.24
CA GLY A 53 -6.37 -2.46 8.68
C GLY A 53 -7.69 -2.11 9.38
N GLN A 54 -8.61 -1.42 8.71
CA GLN A 54 -9.94 -1.07 9.18
C GLN A 54 -11.01 -1.69 8.27
N THR A 55 -12.20 -1.94 8.81
CA THR A 55 -13.34 -2.53 8.12
C THR A 55 -14.43 -1.49 7.88
N LEU A 56 -15.33 -1.79 6.94
CA LEU A 56 -16.58 -1.07 6.75
C LEU A 56 -17.69 -1.79 7.53
N PRO A 57 -18.52 -1.08 8.30
CA PRO A 57 -19.63 -1.70 9.01
C PRO A 57 -20.79 -2.00 8.06
N ILE A 58 -21.33 -3.21 8.16
CA ILE A 58 -22.60 -3.61 7.51
C ILE A 58 -23.60 -3.88 8.61
N TYR A 59 -24.74 -3.23 8.56
CA TYR A 59 -25.79 -3.31 9.56
C TYR A 59 -26.90 -4.26 9.10
N ASP A 60 -27.30 -5.19 9.97
CA ASP A 60 -28.52 -5.95 9.74
C ASP A 60 -29.74 -5.01 9.85
N SER A 61 -30.58 -4.98 8.84
CA SER A 61 -31.73 -4.07 8.77
C SER A 61 -32.85 -4.37 9.77
N VAL A 62 -32.86 -5.56 10.38
CA VAL A 62 -33.87 -6.01 11.35
C VAL A 62 -33.36 -5.93 12.77
N THR A 63 -32.13 -6.45 13.01
CA THR A 63 -31.57 -6.52 14.38
C THR A 63 -30.70 -5.32 14.71
N GLY A 64 -30.18 -4.58 13.71
CA GLY A 64 -29.21 -3.52 13.89
C GLY A 64 -27.81 -4.01 14.24
N GLU A 65 -27.58 -5.33 14.23
CA GLU A 65 -26.25 -5.89 14.50
C GLU A 65 -25.25 -5.48 13.42
N GLU A 66 -24.04 -5.15 13.85
CA GLU A 66 -22.92 -4.77 12.98
C GLU A 66 -22.06 -5.98 12.64
N SER A 67 -21.79 -6.17 11.34
CA SER A 67 -20.82 -7.13 10.83
C SER A 67 -19.75 -6.42 10.00
N PRO A 68 -18.46 -6.84 10.08
CA PRO A 68 -17.39 -6.20 9.35
C PRO A 68 -17.35 -6.63 7.88
N ALA A 69 -17.17 -5.67 6.95
CA ALA A 69 -16.68 -5.94 5.62
C ALA A 69 -15.21 -5.54 5.52
N TYR A 70 -14.40 -6.45 5.02
CA TYR A 70 -12.95 -6.29 4.88
C TYR A 70 -12.63 -5.73 3.49
N LEU A 71 -11.68 -4.82 3.41
CA LEU A 71 -11.30 -4.17 2.16
C LEU A 71 -9.98 -4.72 1.65
N PHE A 72 -10.02 -5.42 0.51
CA PHE A 72 -8.85 -5.82 -0.25
C PHE A 72 -8.37 -4.66 -1.13
N ILE A 73 -7.06 -4.47 -1.22
CA ILE A 73 -6.42 -3.44 -2.05
C ILE A 73 -5.32 -4.08 -2.87
N ALA A 74 -5.31 -3.78 -4.17
CA ALA A 74 -4.20 -4.07 -5.07
C ALA A 74 -3.77 -2.79 -5.79
N VAL A 75 -2.47 -2.56 -5.90
CA VAL A 75 -1.90 -1.35 -6.52
C VAL A 75 -0.79 -1.72 -7.48
N LEU A 76 -0.78 -1.10 -8.66
CA LEU A 76 0.36 -1.10 -9.56
C LEU A 76 1.29 0.07 -9.16
N PRO A 77 2.52 -0.17 -8.65
CA PRO A 77 3.35 0.89 -8.07
C PRO A 77 3.85 1.91 -9.10
N CYS A 78 3.92 1.56 -10.38
CA CYS A 78 4.39 2.44 -11.45
C CYS A 78 3.41 3.61 -11.69
N SER A 79 2.15 3.32 -11.97
CA SER A 79 1.09 4.31 -12.19
C SER A 79 0.43 4.78 -10.88
N GLY A 80 0.44 3.93 -9.86
CA GLY A 80 -0.39 4.04 -8.66
C GLY A 80 -1.84 3.63 -8.93
N TYR A 81 -2.14 3.01 -10.09
CA TYR A 81 -3.47 2.54 -10.41
C TYR A 81 -3.91 1.47 -9.42
N THR A 82 -5.10 1.61 -8.90
CA THR A 82 -5.56 0.86 -7.74
C THR A 82 -6.81 0.06 -8.05
N TYR A 83 -6.89 -1.16 -7.53
CA TYR A 83 -8.09 -1.96 -7.39
C TYR A 83 -8.45 -2.10 -5.93
N ALA A 84 -9.74 -2.12 -5.62
CA ALA A 84 -10.24 -2.35 -4.26
C ALA A 84 -11.59 -3.09 -4.29
N GLU A 85 -11.78 -4.02 -3.36
CA GLU A 85 -13.01 -4.79 -3.22
C GLU A 85 -13.32 -5.07 -1.74
N ALA A 86 -14.60 -4.94 -1.37
CA ALA A 86 -15.08 -5.32 -0.05
C ALA A 86 -15.45 -6.82 -0.02
N THR A 87 -15.10 -7.53 1.05
CA THR A 87 -15.41 -8.96 1.25
C THR A 87 -15.99 -9.20 2.63
N SER A 88 -16.69 -10.33 2.81
CA SER A 88 -17.25 -10.74 4.11
C SER A 88 -16.21 -11.23 5.11
N ASP A 89 -15.07 -11.71 4.63
CA ASP A 89 -13.97 -12.20 5.48
C ASP A 89 -12.63 -12.13 4.72
N MET A 90 -11.52 -12.40 5.44
CA MET A 90 -10.17 -12.45 4.90
C MET A 90 -9.67 -13.87 4.67
N LYS A 91 -10.58 -14.85 4.45
CA LYS A 91 -10.18 -16.23 4.20
C LYS A 91 -9.49 -16.40 2.87
N LEU A 92 -8.81 -17.54 2.70
CA LEU A 92 -8.03 -17.86 1.52
C LEU A 92 -8.84 -17.77 0.22
N GLU A 93 -10.10 -18.22 0.24
CA GLU A 93 -10.99 -18.16 -0.93
C GLU A 93 -11.20 -16.71 -1.40
N ASN A 94 -11.57 -15.81 -0.50
CA ASN A 94 -11.74 -14.40 -0.82
C ASN A 94 -10.40 -13.75 -1.22
N TRP A 95 -9.30 -14.16 -0.59
CA TRP A 95 -7.95 -13.71 -0.97
C TRP A 95 -7.64 -14.04 -2.43
N LEU A 96 -7.84 -15.30 -2.83
CA LEU A 96 -7.57 -15.75 -4.19
C LEU A 96 -8.50 -15.09 -5.21
N ASN A 97 -9.81 -15.03 -4.91
CA ASN A 97 -10.79 -14.39 -5.77
C ASN A 97 -10.50 -12.90 -6.00
N CYS A 98 -10.12 -12.17 -4.95
CA CYS A 98 -9.74 -10.77 -5.08
C CYS A 98 -8.52 -10.56 -6.00
N HIS A 99 -7.56 -11.50 -6.02
CA HIS A 99 -6.45 -11.44 -6.98
C HIS A 99 -6.93 -11.63 -8.41
N VAL A 100 -7.79 -12.62 -8.65
CA VAL A 100 -8.37 -12.86 -9.97
C VAL A 100 -9.13 -11.62 -10.47
N HIS A 101 -10.00 -11.05 -9.62
CA HIS A 101 -10.73 -9.84 -9.95
C HIS A 101 -9.80 -8.64 -10.20
N ALA A 102 -8.69 -8.53 -9.45
CA ALA A 102 -7.69 -7.50 -9.68
C ALA A 102 -7.00 -7.66 -11.04
N TYR A 103 -6.65 -8.89 -11.43
CA TYR A 103 -6.07 -9.18 -12.74
C TYR A 103 -7.05 -8.84 -13.90
N GLU A 104 -8.33 -9.19 -13.73
CA GLU A 104 -9.38 -8.82 -14.67
C GLU A 104 -9.53 -7.29 -14.77
N TYR A 105 -9.53 -6.58 -13.65
CA TYR A 105 -9.64 -5.14 -13.61
C TYR A 105 -8.43 -4.43 -14.24
N PHE A 106 -7.23 -4.94 -14.01
CA PHE A 106 -6.02 -4.44 -14.66
C PHE A 106 -5.83 -4.94 -16.08
N GLY A 107 -6.66 -5.86 -16.57
CA GLY A 107 -6.54 -6.43 -17.92
C GLY A 107 -5.24 -7.21 -18.15
N GLY A 108 -4.58 -7.65 -17.07
CA GLY A 108 -3.31 -8.38 -17.14
C GLY A 108 -2.76 -8.74 -15.76
N VAL A 109 -1.62 -9.42 -15.77
CA VAL A 109 -0.95 -9.92 -14.57
C VAL A 109 0.44 -9.33 -14.47
N ALA A 110 0.78 -8.72 -13.32
CA ALA A 110 2.12 -8.22 -13.07
C ALA A 110 3.12 -9.38 -12.87
N ARG A 111 4.36 -9.17 -13.27
CA ARG A 111 5.43 -10.17 -13.15
C ARG A 111 5.68 -10.59 -11.70
N LEU A 112 5.59 -9.63 -10.78
CA LEU A 112 5.79 -9.84 -9.35
C LEU A 112 4.52 -9.52 -8.57
N LEU A 113 4.14 -10.41 -7.67
CA LEU A 113 3.07 -10.21 -6.71
C LEU A 113 3.69 -10.00 -5.32
N ILE A 114 3.46 -8.83 -4.75
CA ILE A 114 4.08 -8.41 -3.49
C ILE A 114 3.01 -8.29 -2.40
N PRO A 115 2.68 -9.39 -1.69
CA PRO A 115 1.81 -9.30 -0.53
C PRO A 115 2.57 -8.69 0.66
N ASP A 116 1.90 -7.83 1.45
CA ASP A 116 2.39 -7.56 2.80
C ASP A 116 2.18 -8.82 3.66
N ASN A 117 2.96 -9.01 4.72
CA ASN A 117 3.13 -10.24 5.53
C ASN A 117 1.81 -10.87 6.01
N LEU A 118 1.01 -11.39 5.10
CA LEU A 118 -0.34 -11.89 5.36
C LEU A 118 -0.31 -13.36 5.73
N LYS A 119 -0.77 -13.69 6.93
CA LYS A 119 -0.93 -15.07 7.42
C LYS A 119 -1.81 -15.94 6.51
N THR A 120 -2.69 -15.34 5.71
CA THR A 120 -3.58 -16.04 4.80
C THR A 120 -2.85 -16.61 3.58
N GLY A 121 -1.90 -15.87 3.03
CA GLY A 121 -1.13 -16.30 1.85
C GLY A 121 0.27 -16.85 2.19
N VAL A 122 0.83 -16.42 3.33
CA VAL A 122 2.20 -16.76 3.74
C VAL A 122 2.18 -17.49 5.08
N ILE A 123 2.53 -18.78 5.08
CA ILE A 123 2.54 -19.62 6.29
C ILE A 123 3.72 -19.23 7.19
N LYS A 124 4.88 -18.97 6.58
CA LYS A 124 6.10 -18.60 7.28
C LYS A 124 6.93 -17.65 6.42
N ASN A 125 7.32 -16.53 7.00
CA ASN A 125 8.25 -15.62 6.35
C ASN A 125 9.38 -15.26 7.32
N THR A 126 10.57 -15.76 7.06
CA THR A 126 11.79 -15.47 7.81
C THR A 126 12.82 -14.86 6.87
N ARG A 127 13.94 -14.35 7.43
CA ARG A 127 15.07 -13.81 6.64
C ARG A 127 15.63 -14.83 5.63
N TYR A 128 15.43 -16.12 5.87
CA TYR A 128 16.07 -17.21 5.12
C TYR A 128 15.07 -18.11 4.38
N GLU A 129 13.79 -18.08 4.74
CA GLU A 129 12.80 -19.01 4.21
C GLU A 129 11.41 -18.37 4.17
N THR A 130 10.75 -18.47 3.03
CA THR A 130 9.35 -18.10 2.83
C THR A 130 8.56 -19.35 2.46
N VAL A 131 7.54 -19.68 3.25
CA VAL A 131 6.62 -20.79 2.98
C VAL A 131 5.26 -20.20 2.63
N LEU A 132 4.86 -20.36 1.39
CA LEU A 132 3.56 -19.90 0.87
C LEU A 132 2.49 -20.95 1.13
N ASN A 133 1.24 -20.49 1.21
CA ASN A 133 0.10 -21.39 1.14
C ASN A 133 0.08 -22.05 -0.26
N ARG A 134 -0.18 -23.36 -0.31
CA ARG A 134 -0.13 -24.14 -1.55
C ARG A 134 -1.06 -23.59 -2.63
N SER A 135 -2.31 -23.28 -2.28
CA SER A 135 -3.27 -22.75 -3.25
C SER A 135 -2.88 -21.37 -3.76
N TYR A 136 -2.18 -20.54 -2.93
CA TYR A 136 -1.66 -19.26 -3.36
C TYR A 136 -0.46 -19.42 -4.31
N GLN A 137 0.36 -20.43 -4.09
CA GLN A 137 1.43 -20.79 -5.01
C GLN A 137 0.87 -21.32 -6.35
N GLU A 138 -0.14 -22.19 -6.32
CA GLU A 138 -0.83 -22.71 -7.50
C GLU A 138 -1.46 -21.57 -8.33
N LEU A 139 -2.05 -20.54 -7.68
CA LEU A 139 -2.53 -19.33 -8.35
C LEU A 139 -1.40 -18.59 -9.05
N ALA A 140 -0.27 -18.40 -8.40
CA ALA A 140 0.87 -17.72 -8.98
C ALA A 140 1.45 -18.48 -10.19
N GLU A 141 1.54 -19.81 -10.10
CA GLU A 141 1.98 -20.68 -11.20
C GLU A 141 0.99 -20.62 -12.38
N TYR A 142 -0.32 -20.64 -12.11
CA TYR A 142 -1.34 -20.55 -13.15
C TYR A 142 -1.28 -19.21 -13.93
N TYR A 143 -1.05 -18.10 -13.25
CA TYR A 143 -0.97 -16.77 -13.84
C TYR A 143 0.45 -16.34 -14.25
N ASP A 144 1.45 -17.22 -14.15
CA ASP A 144 2.87 -16.95 -14.48
C ASP A 144 3.41 -15.71 -13.76
N THR A 145 3.10 -15.56 -12.47
CA THR A 145 3.59 -14.48 -11.61
C THR A 145 4.41 -15.04 -10.44
N ALA A 146 5.41 -14.27 -9.99
CA ALA A 146 6.23 -14.67 -8.85
C ALA A 146 5.80 -13.96 -7.57
N ILE A 147 5.46 -14.71 -6.52
CA ILE A 147 5.15 -14.14 -5.20
C ILE A 147 6.45 -13.79 -4.47
N VAL A 148 6.62 -12.52 -4.16
CA VAL A 148 7.77 -11.98 -3.42
C VAL A 148 7.24 -11.22 -2.19
N PRO A 149 7.04 -11.88 -1.04
CA PRO A 149 6.56 -11.21 0.15
C PRO A 149 7.51 -10.09 0.60
N ALA A 150 6.94 -9.00 1.12
CA ALA A 150 7.71 -7.90 1.66
C ALA A 150 8.69 -8.39 2.75
N ARG A 151 9.95 -7.95 2.70
CA ARG A 151 11.01 -8.40 3.62
C ARG A 151 10.70 -8.01 5.06
N VAL A 152 10.83 -8.99 5.96
CA VAL A 152 10.81 -8.75 7.41
C VAL A 152 12.04 -7.93 7.79
N GLU A 153 11.89 -6.87 8.59
CA GLU A 153 12.97 -6.03 9.15
C GLU A 153 13.69 -5.03 8.21
N HIS A 154 13.18 -4.74 7.01
CA HIS A 154 13.71 -3.64 6.20
C HIS A 154 12.68 -2.50 6.00
N PRO A 155 12.48 -1.61 7.00
CA PRO A 155 11.46 -0.55 6.92
C PRO A 155 11.70 0.44 5.77
N LYS A 156 12.93 0.51 5.24
CA LYS A 156 13.28 1.44 4.15
C LYS A 156 12.83 0.94 2.77
N ASP A 157 12.76 -0.37 2.57
CA ASP A 157 12.24 -0.97 1.33
C ASP A 157 10.71 -0.91 1.27
N LYS A 158 10.06 -0.94 2.45
CA LYS A 158 8.61 -0.82 2.65
C LYS A 158 8.06 0.60 2.48
N SER A 159 8.87 1.64 2.59
CA SER A 159 8.38 3.02 2.75
C SER A 159 7.59 3.57 1.55
N HIS A 160 7.76 3.01 0.36
CA HIS A 160 7.02 3.43 -0.84
C HIS A 160 5.81 2.53 -1.10
N ALA A 161 5.96 1.22 -0.98
CA ALA A 161 4.92 0.22 -1.13
C ALA A 161 3.82 0.38 -0.08
N GLU A 162 4.19 0.40 1.20
CA GLU A 162 3.26 0.70 2.31
C GLU A 162 2.58 2.07 2.15
N GLY A 163 3.25 3.04 1.53
CA GLY A 163 2.71 4.36 1.29
C GLY A 163 1.52 4.36 0.32
N THR A 164 1.58 3.60 -0.76
CA THR A 164 0.57 3.64 -1.83
C THR A 164 -0.67 2.81 -1.48
N VAL A 165 -0.49 1.57 -1.04
CA VAL A 165 -1.59 0.71 -0.58
C VAL A 165 -2.28 1.33 0.64
N ARG A 166 -1.52 1.77 1.64
CA ARG A 166 -2.03 2.43 2.83
C ARG A 166 -2.75 3.74 2.50
N PHE A 167 -2.25 4.52 1.54
CA PHE A 167 -2.93 5.73 1.10
C PHE A 167 -4.28 5.41 0.48
N ALA A 168 -4.34 4.43 -0.44
CA ALA A 168 -5.56 4.03 -1.11
C ALA A 168 -6.62 3.52 -0.12
N SER A 169 -6.23 2.60 0.78
CA SER A 169 -7.12 2.07 1.82
C SER A 169 -7.65 3.17 2.75
N THR A 170 -6.76 4.01 3.27
CA THR A 170 -7.15 5.12 4.16
C THR A 170 -8.06 6.12 3.45
N TRP A 171 -7.81 6.42 2.18
CA TRP A 171 -8.61 7.36 1.42
C TRP A 171 -10.03 6.83 1.16
N ILE A 172 -10.17 5.57 0.72
CA ILE A 172 -11.47 4.93 0.47
C ILE A 172 -12.27 4.85 1.78
N LEU A 173 -11.66 4.32 2.85
CA LEU A 173 -12.33 4.16 4.14
C LEU A 173 -12.74 5.52 4.75
N ALA A 174 -11.89 6.54 4.64
CA ALA A 174 -12.23 7.89 5.12
C ALA A 174 -13.37 8.52 4.32
N ALA A 175 -13.46 8.26 3.00
CA ALA A 175 -14.54 8.75 2.17
C ALA A 175 -15.89 8.08 2.53
N LEU A 176 -15.88 6.82 2.94
CA LEU A 176 -17.07 6.04 3.28
C LEU A 176 -17.41 6.04 4.78
N ARG A 177 -16.65 6.71 5.64
CA ARG A 177 -16.78 6.66 7.10
C ARG A 177 -18.14 7.03 7.68
N ASN A 178 -18.94 7.81 6.95
CA ASN A 178 -20.26 8.28 7.40
C ASN A 178 -21.40 7.58 6.65
N GLU A 179 -21.08 6.63 5.77
CA GLU A 179 -22.07 5.86 5.04
C GLU A 179 -22.49 4.63 5.86
N HIS A 180 -23.75 4.22 5.70
CA HIS A 180 -24.33 3.06 6.34
C HIS A 180 -24.72 2.06 5.26
N PHE A 181 -24.25 0.82 5.39
CA PHE A 181 -24.50 -0.25 4.45
C PHE A 181 -25.33 -1.34 5.14
N PHE A 182 -26.33 -1.85 4.45
CA PHE A 182 -27.16 -2.96 4.93
C PHE A 182 -26.84 -4.28 4.22
N THR A 183 -26.09 -4.22 3.13
CA THR A 183 -25.63 -5.40 2.38
C THR A 183 -24.19 -5.27 1.95
N LEU A 184 -23.52 -6.41 1.75
CA LEU A 184 -22.16 -6.42 1.20
C LEU A 184 -22.15 -5.84 -0.22
N THR A 185 -23.22 -6.02 -0.99
CA THR A 185 -23.36 -5.47 -2.35
C THR A 185 -23.32 -3.95 -2.35
N GLU A 186 -24.09 -3.30 -1.47
CA GLU A 186 -24.03 -1.84 -1.29
C GLU A 186 -22.61 -1.35 -0.94
N ALA A 187 -21.94 -2.04 -0.02
CA ALA A 187 -20.55 -1.70 0.33
C ALA A 187 -19.60 -1.87 -0.86
N LYS A 188 -19.74 -2.92 -1.67
CA LYS A 188 -18.96 -3.14 -2.90
C LYS A 188 -19.18 -2.03 -3.93
N GLU A 189 -20.41 -1.63 -4.17
CA GLU A 189 -20.77 -0.55 -5.10
C GLU A 189 -20.17 0.79 -4.63
N ALA A 190 -20.29 1.11 -3.34
CA ALA A 190 -19.73 2.30 -2.76
C ALA A 190 -18.18 2.32 -2.85
N VAL A 191 -17.53 1.20 -2.57
CA VAL A 191 -16.07 1.04 -2.74
C VAL A 191 -15.68 1.24 -4.20
N SER A 192 -16.41 0.63 -5.16
CA SER A 192 -16.16 0.77 -6.60
C SER A 192 -16.28 2.23 -7.06
N SER A 193 -17.31 2.94 -6.59
CA SER A 193 -17.50 4.36 -6.88
C SER A 193 -16.31 5.20 -6.37
N LYS A 194 -15.87 4.97 -5.14
CA LYS A 194 -14.72 5.68 -4.55
C LYS A 194 -13.39 5.29 -5.19
N LEU A 195 -13.27 4.06 -5.64
CA LEU A 195 -12.12 3.60 -6.40
C LEU A 195 -11.97 4.35 -7.73
N GLU A 196 -13.05 4.53 -8.49
CA GLU A 196 -13.02 5.29 -9.73
C GLU A 196 -12.67 6.76 -9.47
N GLU A 197 -13.23 7.37 -8.42
CA GLU A 197 -12.88 8.73 -7.99
C GLU A 197 -11.38 8.82 -7.65
N LEU A 198 -10.81 7.84 -6.91
CA LEU A 198 -9.40 7.79 -6.58
C LEU A 198 -8.52 7.70 -7.83
N ASN A 199 -8.89 6.84 -8.76
CA ASN A 199 -8.10 6.57 -9.96
C ASN A 199 -8.15 7.70 -11.00
N THR A 200 -9.24 8.46 -11.03
CA THR A 200 -9.42 9.62 -11.92
C THR A 200 -8.99 10.94 -11.30
N ARG A 201 -8.70 10.96 -9.99
CA ARG A 201 -8.26 12.17 -9.29
C ARG A 201 -6.91 12.64 -9.80
N ALA A 202 -6.81 13.93 -10.14
CA ALA A 202 -5.59 14.57 -10.58
C ALA A 202 -4.45 14.43 -9.54
N PHE A 203 -3.25 14.19 -10.01
CA PHE A 203 -2.06 14.19 -9.15
C PHE A 203 -1.76 15.60 -8.63
N LYS A 204 -1.21 15.70 -7.42
CA LYS A 204 -0.84 17.01 -6.82
C LYS A 204 0.47 17.57 -7.36
N GLN A 205 1.39 16.74 -7.85
CA GLN A 205 2.78 17.12 -8.17
C GLN A 205 3.19 16.81 -9.61
N ARG A 206 2.29 16.22 -10.40
CA ARG A 206 2.51 15.90 -11.82
C ARG A 206 1.17 16.01 -12.56
N GLU A 207 1.23 16.14 -13.88
CA GLU A 207 0.05 16.10 -14.74
C GLU A 207 -0.60 14.72 -14.76
N GLY A 208 -1.89 14.68 -15.11
CA GLY A 208 -2.65 13.45 -15.24
C GLY A 208 -3.22 12.90 -13.92
N CYS A 209 -3.65 11.65 -13.97
CA CYS A 209 -4.21 10.89 -12.87
C CYS A 209 -3.67 9.44 -12.90
N ARG A 210 -4.06 8.62 -11.94
CA ARG A 210 -3.63 7.20 -11.90
C ARG A 210 -4.06 6.43 -13.15
N LYS A 211 -5.32 6.65 -13.58
CA LYS A 211 -5.88 6.01 -14.78
C LYS A 211 -5.14 6.42 -16.05
N SER A 212 -4.79 7.70 -16.23
CA SER A 212 -4.01 8.13 -17.40
C SER A 212 -2.59 7.57 -17.37
N ALA A 213 -1.94 7.53 -16.20
CA ALA A 213 -0.62 6.94 -16.06
C ALA A 213 -0.62 5.42 -16.31
N TYR A 214 -1.72 4.73 -15.94
CA TYR A 214 -1.90 3.31 -16.24
C TYR A 214 -2.07 3.02 -17.73
N ILE A 215 -2.77 3.87 -18.48
CA ILE A 215 -2.91 3.71 -19.95
C ILE A 215 -1.55 3.80 -20.67
N GLU A 216 -0.60 4.51 -20.07
CA GLU A 216 0.78 4.61 -20.57
C GLU A 216 1.67 3.45 -20.06
N GLU A 217 1.22 2.71 -19.04
CA GLU A 217 1.93 1.58 -18.43
C GLU A 217 1.79 0.30 -19.25
#